data_519339c1e56596c4dbf8b7628fcf8e20
#
_entry.id   519339c1e56596c4dbf8b7628fcf8e20
#
_cell.length_a   1.000
_cell.length_b   1.000
_cell.length_c   1.000
_cell.angle_alpha   90.00
_cell.angle_beta   90.00
_cell.angle_gamma   90.00
#
_symmetry.space_group_name_H-M   'P 1'
#
loop_
_entity.id
_entity.type
_entity.pdbx_description
1 polymer ?
#
loop_
_entity_poly.entity_id
_entity_poly.type
_entity_poly.pdbx_seq_one_letter_code
_entity_poly.pdbx_strand_id
1 'polypeptide(L)'
;MEFNELNLAEMDKDLTAEERAEWQAIYASYRSGSVMRGEAAGVDYHEFEFVPEGKKRAVKQKLRCMIIISYRIKVIIPETEMFLISVPEGGYVLHSMCGAKLDYVITYVDRENNFAVASRKIALEKMQKASNRRNISDRIIDADVVSVGRNVCLLNYGGYDVLLRQRDINYTMVSDIREIVHTGEVRKAKVKEFVPEEGILKLSIKETMPHPFDG
;
A
#
# COMPACT_ATOMS: atom_id res chain seq x y z
N MET A 1 1.57 30.28 -25.62
CA MET A 1 1.11 28.94 -25.27
C MET A 1 -0.22 29.13 -24.55
N GLU A 2 -1.32 28.91 -25.25
CA GLU A 2 -2.63 28.85 -24.61
C GLU A 2 -2.68 27.58 -23.77
N PHE A 3 -2.79 27.74 -22.46
CA PHE A 3 -3.17 26.63 -21.60
C PHE A 3 -4.63 26.31 -21.94
N ASN A 4 -4.87 25.21 -22.65
CA ASN A 4 -6.19 24.64 -22.75
C ASN A 4 -6.62 24.25 -21.33
N GLU A 5 -7.45 25.09 -20.71
CA GLU A 5 -8.16 24.69 -19.50
C GLU A 5 -8.99 23.45 -19.86
N LEU A 6 -8.58 22.29 -19.36
CA LEU A 6 -9.36 21.07 -19.48
C LEU A 6 -10.76 21.36 -18.93
N ASN A 7 -11.76 21.30 -19.77
CA ASN A 7 -13.14 21.50 -19.35
C ASN A 7 -13.65 20.22 -18.65
N LEU A 8 -13.29 20.08 -17.39
CA LEU A 8 -13.68 18.92 -16.56
C LEU A 8 -15.20 18.70 -16.57
N ALA A 9 -16.00 19.76 -16.68
CA ALA A 9 -17.45 19.66 -16.72
C ALA A 9 -17.96 18.97 -18.00
N GLU A 10 -17.27 19.12 -19.13
CA GLU A 10 -17.58 18.39 -20.36
C GLU A 10 -17.19 16.92 -20.28
N MET A 11 -16.03 16.63 -19.68
CA MET A 11 -15.54 15.25 -19.50
C MET A 11 -16.40 14.46 -18.50
N ASP A 12 -17.11 15.15 -17.60
CA ASP A 12 -17.92 14.53 -16.56
C ASP A 12 -19.37 14.26 -16.99
N LYS A 13 -19.80 14.70 -18.18
CA LYS A 13 -21.20 14.58 -18.63
C LYS A 13 -21.69 13.14 -18.75
N ASP A 14 -20.80 12.23 -19.16
CA ASP A 14 -21.13 10.82 -19.44
C ASP A 14 -20.77 9.87 -18.29
N LEU A 15 -20.32 10.41 -17.13
CA LEU A 15 -19.93 9.61 -15.98
C LEU A 15 -21.13 9.28 -15.09
N THR A 16 -21.09 8.08 -14.51
CA THR A 16 -21.96 7.72 -13.38
C THR A 16 -21.65 8.59 -12.16
N ALA A 17 -22.56 8.61 -11.19
CA ALA A 17 -22.35 9.34 -9.94
C ALA A 17 -21.13 8.79 -9.17
N GLU A 18 -20.93 7.47 -9.19
CA GLU A 18 -19.82 6.78 -8.55
C GLU A 18 -18.48 7.12 -9.22
N GLU A 19 -18.42 7.08 -10.56
CA GLU A 19 -17.21 7.43 -11.31
C GLU A 19 -16.83 8.90 -11.09
N ARG A 20 -17.81 9.79 -11.00
CA ARG A 20 -17.58 11.20 -10.70
C ARG A 20 -17.04 11.40 -9.30
N ALA A 21 -17.62 10.71 -8.31
CA ALA A 21 -17.14 10.77 -6.93
C ALA A 21 -15.69 10.25 -6.80
N GLU A 22 -15.36 9.19 -7.51
CA GLU A 22 -14.00 8.63 -7.52
C GLU A 22 -12.99 9.60 -8.13
N TRP A 23 -13.32 10.23 -9.26
CA TRP A 23 -12.47 11.28 -9.83
C TRP A 23 -12.28 12.48 -8.90
N GLN A 24 -13.32 12.89 -8.20
CA GLN A 24 -13.22 13.95 -7.19
C GLN A 24 -12.27 13.56 -6.06
N ALA A 25 -12.34 12.32 -5.58
CA ALA A 25 -11.42 11.79 -4.56
C ALA A 25 -9.97 11.75 -5.07
N ILE A 26 -9.75 11.29 -6.30
CA ILE A 26 -8.43 11.27 -6.95
C ILE A 26 -7.85 12.69 -7.07
N TYR A 27 -8.62 13.65 -7.54
CA TYR A 27 -8.16 15.05 -7.62
C TYR A 27 -7.95 15.68 -6.25
N ALA A 28 -8.77 15.35 -5.26
CA ALA A 28 -8.56 15.80 -3.88
C ALA A 28 -7.25 15.27 -3.32
N SER A 29 -6.95 13.98 -3.51
CA SER A 29 -5.68 13.38 -3.13
C SER A 29 -4.50 14.04 -3.85
N TYR A 30 -4.60 14.24 -5.16
CA TYR A 30 -3.55 14.86 -5.96
C TYR A 30 -3.21 16.27 -5.48
N ARG A 31 -4.21 17.10 -5.15
CA ARG A 31 -4.00 18.48 -4.72
C ARG A 31 -3.55 18.62 -3.27
N SER A 32 -4.17 17.85 -2.36
CA SER A 32 -3.93 17.97 -0.92
C SER A 32 -2.91 16.96 -0.39
N GLY A 33 -2.59 15.93 -1.16
CA GLY A 33 -1.82 14.79 -0.72
C GLY A 33 -2.55 13.95 0.33
N SER A 34 -3.88 13.97 0.37
CA SER A 34 -4.66 13.09 1.25
C SER A 34 -4.48 11.63 0.89
N VAL A 35 -4.43 10.79 1.91
CA VAL A 35 -4.29 9.34 1.72
C VAL A 35 -5.60 8.76 1.24
N MET A 36 -5.54 7.97 0.18
CA MET A 36 -6.61 7.12 -0.32
C MET A 36 -6.34 5.66 0.05
N ARG A 37 -7.39 4.84 0.05
CA ARG A 37 -7.29 3.41 0.30
C ARG A 37 -8.06 2.63 -0.76
N GLY A 38 -7.45 1.57 -1.29
CA GLY A 38 -8.06 0.71 -2.29
C GLY A 38 -7.51 -0.70 -2.25
N GLU A 39 -8.22 -1.64 -2.88
CA GLU A 39 -7.83 -3.03 -2.94
C GLU A 39 -6.93 -3.29 -4.14
N ALA A 40 -5.82 -3.99 -3.91
CA ALA A 40 -4.89 -4.41 -4.95
C ALA A 40 -5.54 -5.44 -5.87
N ALA A 41 -5.74 -5.07 -7.13
CA ALA A 41 -6.41 -5.92 -8.12
C ALA A 41 -5.45 -6.85 -8.87
N GLY A 42 -4.21 -6.44 -9.04
CA GLY A 42 -3.22 -7.22 -9.78
C GLY A 42 -1.91 -6.48 -10.01
N VAL A 43 -1.03 -7.11 -10.74
CA VAL A 43 0.28 -6.56 -11.13
C VAL A 43 0.35 -6.51 -12.65
N ASP A 44 0.78 -5.38 -13.17
CA ASP A 44 0.96 -5.15 -14.61
C ASP A 44 2.21 -4.31 -14.86
N TYR A 45 2.63 -4.24 -16.11
CA TYR A 45 3.75 -3.39 -16.52
C TYR A 45 3.23 -2.10 -17.11
N HIS A 46 3.85 -0.97 -16.72
CA HIS A 46 3.58 0.33 -17.32
C HIS A 46 4.88 0.98 -17.78
N GLU A 47 4.84 1.66 -18.92
CA GLU A 47 5.97 2.41 -19.45
C GLU A 47 5.90 3.86 -19.01
N PHE A 48 6.90 4.29 -18.27
CA PHE A 48 7.05 5.67 -17.82
C PHE A 48 8.10 6.38 -18.66
N GLU A 49 7.81 7.61 -19.03
CA GLU A 49 8.75 8.50 -19.69
C GLU A 49 9.20 9.57 -18.70
N PHE A 50 10.49 9.66 -18.46
CA PHE A 50 11.07 10.65 -17.55
C PHE A 50 12.40 11.15 -18.09
N VAL A 51 12.76 12.36 -17.70
CA VAL A 51 14.06 12.96 -18.01
C VAL A 51 14.98 12.76 -16.80
N PRO A 52 15.99 11.88 -16.88
CA PRO A 52 16.94 11.68 -15.79
C PRO A 52 17.69 12.98 -15.47
N GLU A 53 18.03 13.16 -14.21
CA GLU A 53 18.79 14.31 -13.75
C GLU A 53 20.11 14.43 -14.53
N GLY A 54 20.39 15.62 -15.06
CA GLY A 54 21.56 15.90 -15.91
C GLY A 54 21.46 15.46 -17.37
N LYS A 55 20.36 14.88 -17.83
CA LYS A 55 20.12 14.51 -19.24
C LYS A 55 19.07 15.42 -19.88
N LYS A 56 19.25 15.70 -21.19
CA LYS A 56 18.30 16.51 -21.98
C LYS A 56 17.25 15.67 -22.73
N ARG A 57 17.40 14.34 -22.72
CA ARG A 57 16.51 13.42 -23.45
C ARG A 57 15.69 12.60 -22.47
N ALA A 58 14.41 12.47 -22.76
CA ALA A 58 13.54 11.56 -22.06
C ALA A 58 13.97 10.11 -22.30
N VAL A 59 13.87 9.29 -21.25
CA VAL A 59 14.12 7.86 -21.27
C VAL A 59 12.83 7.14 -20.91
N LYS A 60 12.51 6.11 -21.66
CA LYS A 60 11.37 5.25 -21.35
C LYS A 60 11.84 4.10 -20.48
N GLN A 61 11.14 3.87 -19.38
CA GLN A 61 11.39 2.75 -18.48
C GLN A 61 10.10 2.00 -18.23
N LYS A 62 10.15 0.68 -18.45
CA LYS A 62 9.05 -0.22 -18.14
C LYS A 62 9.20 -0.73 -16.72
N LEU A 63 8.24 -0.42 -15.86
CA LEU A 63 8.22 -0.83 -14.46
C LEU A 63 7.02 -1.74 -14.19
N ARG A 64 7.21 -2.67 -13.26
CA ARG A 64 6.08 -3.39 -12.66
C ARG A 64 5.31 -2.45 -11.76
N CYS A 65 4.00 -2.56 -11.79
CA CYS A 65 3.12 -1.72 -11.03
C CYS A 65 2.05 -2.55 -10.33
N MET A 66 1.73 -2.19 -9.11
CA MET A 66 0.50 -2.61 -8.48
C MET A 66 -0.66 -1.83 -9.07
N ILE A 67 -1.74 -2.53 -9.40
CA ILE A 67 -2.92 -1.95 -10.00
C ILE A 67 -4.06 -1.98 -8.99
N ILE A 68 -4.68 -0.82 -8.81
CA ILE A 68 -5.94 -0.67 -8.09
C ILE A 68 -6.97 -0.20 -9.09
N ILE A 69 -8.12 -0.86 -9.13
CA ILE A 69 -9.22 -0.49 -10.02
C ILE A 69 -10.40 -0.05 -9.17
N SER A 70 -10.85 1.16 -9.39
CA SER A 70 -12.07 1.67 -8.81
C SER A 70 -12.97 2.16 -9.94
N TYR A 71 -14.13 1.50 -10.08
CA TYR A 71 -15.08 1.68 -11.18
C TYR A 71 -14.40 1.52 -12.54
N ARG A 72 -14.02 2.41 -13.28
CA ARG A 72 -13.29 2.29 -14.55
C ARG A 72 -11.93 2.99 -14.52
N ILE A 73 -11.54 3.48 -13.34
CA ILE A 73 -10.32 4.24 -13.17
C ILE A 73 -9.23 3.30 -12.70
N LYS A 74 -8.11 3.31 -13.41
CA LYS A 74 -6.92 2.52 -13.08
C LYS A 74 -5.95 3.39 -12.29
N VAL A 75 -5.68 3.02 -11.03
CA VAL A 75 -4.61 3.62 -10.25
C VAL A 75 -3.39 2.70 -10.30
N ILE A 76 -2.24 3.26 -10.65
CA ILE A 76 -0.99 2.55 -10.88
C ILE A 76 0.01 2.98 -9.81
N ILE A 77 0.55 2.01 -9.04
CA ILE A 77 1.60 2.25 -8.07
C ILE A 77 2.87 1.54 -8.55
N PRO A 78 3.90 2.26 -9.03
CA PRO A 78 5.16 1.65 -9.45
C PRO A 78 5.81 0.86 -8.31
N GLU A 79 6.51 -0.23 -8.63
CA GLU A 79 7.21 -1.05 -7.63
C GLU A 79 8.23 -0.23 -6.80
N THR A 80 8.83 0.78 -7.40
CA THR A 80 9.74 1.73 -6.72
C THR A 80 9.06 2.58 -5.65
N GLU A 81 7.74 2.71 -5.72
CA GLU A 81 6.90 3.51 -4.81
C GLU A 81 6.08 2.68 -3.81
N MET A 82 6.39 1.38 -3.69
CA MET A 82 5.61 0.46 -2.87
C MET A 82 6.06 0.37 -1.42
N PHE A 83 7.38 0.37 -1.13
CA PHE A 83 7.91 0.04 0.19
C PHE A 83 8.89 1.07 0.70
N LEU A 84 8.81 1.42 1.99
CA LEU A 84 9.83 2.19 2.71
C LEU A 84 10.94 1.29 3.26
N ILE A 85 10.64 0.01 3.45
CA ILE A 85 11.59 -0.99 3.94
C ILE A 85 12.13 -1.85 2.79
N SER A 86 13.27 -2.48 3.01
CA SER A 86 13.75 -3.53 2.12
C SER A 86 12.86 -4.76 2.25
N VAL A 87 12.26 -5.19 1.15
CA VAL A 87 11.51 -6.45 1.06
C VAL A 87 12.32 -7.47 0.27
N PRO A 88 12.11 -8.78 0.50
CA PRO A 88 12.75 -9.82 -0.33
C PRO A 88 12.49 -9.56 -1.81
N GLU A 89 13.53 -9.76 -2.62
CA GLU A 89 13.47 -9.46 -4.05
C GLU A 89 12.34 -10.18 -4.78
N GLY A 90 11.82 -9.48 -5.76
CA GLY A 90 11.09 -10.03 -6.88
C GLY A 90 9.61 -9.73 -6.88
N GLY A 91 9.04 -9.91 -8.07
CA GLY A 91 7.62 -9.77 -8.37
C GLY A 91 6.70 -10.61 -7.50
N TYR A 92 7.23 -11.59 -6.77
CA TYR A 92 6.46 -12.41 -5.83
C TYR A 92 5.77 -11.58 -4.75
N VAL A 93 6.44 -10.59 -4.17
CA VAL A 93 5.84 -9.76 -3.11
C VAL A 93 4.66 -8.98 -3.64
N LEU A 94 4.78 -8.34 -4.80
CA LEU A 94 3.68 -7.61 -5.43
C LEU A 94 2.50 -8.53 -5.75
N HIS A 95 2.76 -9.70 -6.33
CA HIS A 95 1.69 -10.67 -6.63
C HIS A 95 1.00 -11.20 -5.38
N SER A 96 1.72 -11.41 -4.29
CA SER A 96 1.16 -11.85 -3.02
C SER A 96 0.37 -10.76 -2.28
N MET A 97 0.44 -9.51 -2.75
CA MET A 97 -0.34 -8.38 -2.24
C MET A 97 -1.72 -8.25 -2.91
N CYS A 98 -2.02 -9.01 -3.95
CA CYS A 98 -3.34 -8.98 -4.58
C CYS A 98 -4.43 -9.36 -3.56
N GLY A 99 -5.48 -8.53 -3.47
CA GLY A 99 -6.52 -8.61 -2.44
C GLY A 99 -6.22 -7.80 -1.17
N ALA A 100 -4.99 -7.29 -1.00
CA ALA A 100 -4.68 -6.42 0.13
C ALA A 100 -5.29 -5.02 -0.05
N LYS A 101 -5.67 -4.42 1.07
CA LYS A 101 -6.03 -3.00 1.11
C LYS A 101 -4.78 -2.17 1.28
N LEU A 102 -4.53 -1.28 0.33
CA LEU A 102 -3.33 -0.45 0.29
C LEU A 102 -3.69 1.03 0.44
N ASP A 103 -2.87 1.73 1.20
CA ASP A 103 -2.95 3.18 1.35
C ASP A 103 -1.99 3.84 0.37
N TYR A 104 -2.44 4.88 -0.32
CA TYR A 104 -1.65 5.57 -1.34
C TYR A 104 -2.04 7.04 -1.47
N VAL A 105 -1.17 7.82 -2.09
CA VAL A 105 -1.40 9.23 -2.43
C VAL A 105 -1.22 9.39 -3.93
N ILE A 106 -2.13 10.09 -4.58
CA ILE A 106 -2.05 10.34 -6.03
C ILE A 106 -0.94 11.35 -6.31
N THR A 107 -0.07 11.02 -7.26
CA THR A 107 1.06 11.85 -7.68
C THR A 107 0.92 12.39 -9.11
N TYR A 108 0.10 11.74 -9.94
CA TYR A 108 -0.16 12.16 -11.30
C TYR A 108 -1.56 11.70 -11.75
N VAL A 109 -2.22 12.47 -12.59
CA VAL A 109 -3.55 12.17 -13.12
C VAL A 109 -3.56 12.31 -14.64
N ASP A 110 -3.97 11.25 -15.33
CA ASP A 110 -4.23 11.25 -16.77
C ASP A 110 -5.73 10.97 -17.00
N ARG A 111 -6.45 12.06 -17.17
CA ARG A 111 -7.90 12.00 -17.35
C ARG A 111 -8.32 11.44 -18.71
N GLU A 112 -7.54 11.70 -19.75
CA GLU A 112 -7.82 11.26 -21.11
C GLU A 112 -7.75 9.74 -21.24
N ASN A 113 -6.76 9.13 -20.57
CA ASN A 113 -6.54 7.68 -20.58
C ASN A 113 -7.18 6.96 -19.38
N ASN A 114 -7.95 7.65 -18.53
CA ASN A 114 -8.62 7.12 -17.36
C ASN A 114 -7.67 6.39 -16.38
N PHE A 115 -6.49 6.95 -16.13
CA PHE A 115 -5.61 6.41 -15.11
C PHE A 115 -4.98 7.51 -14.23
N ALA A 116 -4.48 7.09 -13.07
CA ALA A 116 -3.69 7.92 -12.17
C ALA A 116 -2.47 7.14 -11.68
N VAL A 117 -1.39 7.84 -11.39
CA VAL A 117 -0.20 7.28 -10.75
C VAL A 117 -0.21 7.66 -9.28
N ALA A 118 0.16 6.74 -8.43
CA ALA A 118 0.18 6.93 -6.99
C ALA A 118 1.48 6.44 -6.36
N SER A 119 1.75 6.91 -5.14
CA SER A 119 2.84 6.47 -4.29
C SER A 119 2.30 5.93 -2.96
N ARG A 120 2.62 4.69 -2.66
CA ARG A 120 2.36 4.11 -1.34
C ARG A 120 3.37 4.63 -0.32
N LYS A 121 4.62 4.86 -0.70
CA LYS A 121 5.66 5.42 0.17
C LYS A 121 5.21 6.72 0.83
N ILE A 122 4.70 7.67 0.04
CA ILE A 122 4.22 8.96 0.55
C ILE A 122 3.07 8.77 1.56
N ALA A 123 2.16 7.84 1.28
CA ALA A 123 1.08 7.52 2.21
C ALA A 123 1.61 6.94 3.52
N LEU A 124 2.52 5.97 3.45
CA LEU A 124 3.14 5.35 4.62
C LEU A 124 3.88 6.39 5.49
N GLU A 125 4.67 7.27 4.90
CA GLU A 125 5.37 8.34 5.62
C GLU A 125 4.40 9.28 6.36
N LYS A 126 3.30 9.65 5.72
CA LYS A 126 2.26 10.50 6.33
C LYS A 126 1.59 9.79 7.49
N MET A 127 1.25 8.51 7.32
CA MET A 127 0.62 7.69 8.35
C MET A 127 1.57 7.47 9.54
N GLN A 128 2.86 7.22 9.30
CA GLN A 128 3.87 7.12 10.35
C GLN A 128 3.95 8.39 11.18
N LYS A 129 4.01 9.57 10.54
CA LYS A 129 4.01 10.86 11.24
C LYS A 129 2.79 11.04 12.15
N ALA A 130 1.63 10.53 11.76
CA ALA A 130 0.43 10.56 12.60
C ALA A 130 0.49 9.53 13.73
N SER A 131 0.99 8.32 13.45
CA SER A 131 1.09 7.23 14.42
C SER A 131 2.14 7.49 15.50
N ASN A 132 3.25 8.17 15.15
CA ASN A 132 4.35 8.50 16.07
C ASN A 132 3.94 9.40 17.23
N ARG A 133 2.78 10.06 17.12
CA ARG A 133 2.22 10.88 18.20
C ARG A 133 1.52 10.05 19.28
N ARG A 134 1.36 8.74 19.07
CA ARG A 134 0.63 7.85 19.99
C ARG A 134 1.59 6.87 20.64
N ASN A 135 1.46 6.67 21.94
CA ASN A 135 2.13 5.55 22.58
C ASN A 135 1.30 4.28 22.39
N ILE A 136 1.85 3.32 21.66
CA ILE A 136 1.21 2.04 21.36
C ILE A 136 1.97 0.84 21.96
N SER A 137 3.03 1.07 22.73
CA SER A 137 3.84 -0.01 23.34
C SER A 137 2.95 -0.93 24.17
N ASP A 138 3.20 -2.24 24.08
CA ASP A 138 2.47 -3.32 24.76
C ASP A 138 0.96 -3.43 24.47
N ARG A 139 0.45 -2.66 23.50
CA ARG A 139 -0.95 -2.74 23.09
C ARG A 139 -1.19 -3.85 22.09
N ILE A 140 -2.43 -4.35 22.08
CA ILE A 140 -2.95 -5.16 20.99
C ILE A 140 -3.59 -4.21 19.98
N ILE A 141 -3.19 -4.35 18.72
CA ILE A 141 -3.63 -3.52 17.61
C ILE A 141 -4.23 -4.41 16.51
N ASP A 142 -5.07 -3.81 15.67
CA ASP A 142 -5.57 -4.44 14.46
C ASP A 142 -4.67 -4.00 13.30
N ALA A 143 -3.95 -4.95 12.70
CA ALA A 143 -3.03 -4.72 11.60
C ALA A 143 -3.55 -5.34 10.30
N ASP A 144 -3.38 -4.63 9.19
CA ASP A 144 -3.72 -5.14 7.86
C ASP A 144 -2.67 -6.17 7.40
N VAL A 145 -3.13 -7.32 6.91
CA VAL A 145 -2.25 -8.31 6.26
C VAL A 145 -2.07 -7.91 4.81
N VAL A 146 -0.88 -7.41 4.48
CA VAL A 146 -0.58 -6.84 3.16
C VAL A 146 -0.06 -7.90 2.19
N SER A 147 0.69 -8.87 2.69
CA SER A 147 1.27 -9.94 1.86
C SER A 147 1.53 -11.17 2.71
N VAL A 148 1.30 -12.36 2.15
CA VAL A 148 1.61 -13.62 2.81
C VAL A 148 2.40 -14.51 1.87
N GLY A 149 3.62 -14.87 2.29
CA GLY A 149 4.44 -15.90 1.67
C GLY A 149 4.37 -17.21 2.47
N ARG A 150 5.20 -18.18 2.12
CA ARG A 150 5.21 -19.50 2.78
C ARG A 150 5.62 -19.43 4.26
N ASN A 151 6.61 -18.63 4.60
CA ASN A 151 7.24 -18.57 5.94
C ASN A 151 7.23 -17.17 6.55
N VAL A 152 6.74 -16.18 5.82
CA VAL A 152 6.74 -14.78 6.23
C VAL A 152 5.45 -14.11 5.81
N CYS A 153 4.98 -13.16 6.59
CA CYS A 153 3.92 -12.26 6.18
C CYS A 153 4.32 -10.81 6.44
N LEU A 154 3.72 -9.91 5.69
CA LEU A 154 3.89 -8.47 5.84
C LEU A 154 2.60 -7.90 6.42
N LEU A 155 2.70 -7.32 7.60
CA LEU A 155 1.62 -6.55 8.22
C LEU A 155 1.85 -5.06 8.02
N ASN A 156 0.78 -4.29 7.93
CA ASN A 156 0.83 -2.84 8.01
C ASN A 156 0.00 -2.33 9.17
N TYR A 157 0.59 -1.42 9.94
CA TYR A 157 -0.11 -0.66 10.96
C TYR A 157 0.41 0.77 11.00
N GLY A 158 -0.50 1.74 10.84
CA GLY A 158 -0.16 3.15 10.96
C GLY A 158 0.97 3.63 10.05
N GLY A 159 1.12 3.04 8.87
CA GLY A 159 2.18 3.33 7.91
C GLY A 159 3.46 2.49 8.09
N TYR A 160 3.53 1.67 9.12
CA TYR A 160 4.66 0.76 9.34
C TYR A 160 4.39 -0.59 8.68
N ASP A 161 5.24 -0.97 7.73
CA ASP A 161 5.31 -2.33 7.21
C ASP A 161 6.21 -3.18 8.12
N VAL A 162 5.67 -4.25 8.67
CA VAL A 162 6.36 -5.15 9.60
C VAL A 162 6.38 -6.56 9.03
N LEU A 163 7.59 -7.06 8.78
CA LEU A 163 7.79 -8.42 8.31
C LEU A 163 7.80 -9.39 9.49
N LEU A 164 6.79 -10.27 9.57
CA LEU A 164 6.71 -11.32 10.57
C LEU A 164 7.16 -12.65 10.01
N ARG A 165 7.97 -13.35 10.79
CA ARG A 165 8.32 -14.76 10.53
C ARG A 165 7.35 -15.68 11.26
N GLN A 166 7.30 -16.94 10.86
CA GLN A 166 6.42 -17.96 11.42
C GLN A 166 6.44 -18.01 12.95
N ARG A 167 7.62 -17.88 13.58
CA ARG A 167 7.79 -17.87 15.05
C ARG A 167 7.03 -16.75 15.77
N ASP A 168 6.69 -15.67 15.07
CA ASP A 168 5.94 -14.52 15.61
C ASP A 168 4.44 -14.57 15.26
N ILE A 169 4.06 -15.56 14.44
CA ILE A 169 2.68 -15.74 13.94
C ILE A 169 1.95 -16.79 14.76
N ASN A 170 2.58 -17.94 15.01
CA ASN A 170 1.95 -19.08 15.71
C ASN A 170 2.95 -19.74 16.68
N TYR A 171 2.44 -20.36 17.74
CA TYR A 171 3.23 -21.17 18.67
C TYR A 171 3.69 -22.49 18.05
N THR A 172 2.85 -23.08 17.19
CA THR A 172 3.14 -24.33 16.50
C THR A 172 3.70 -24.06 15.11
N MET A 173 4.74 -24.79 14.73
CA MET A 173 5.27 -24.74 13.38
C MET A 173 4.27 -25.32 12.39
N VAL A 174 3.99 -24.57 11.34
CA VAL A 174 3.16 -25.00 10.21
C VAL A 174 4.00 -25.07 8.94
N SER A 175 3.63 -25.93 8.01
CA SER A 175 4.38 -26.08 6.75
C SER A 175 4.26 -24.87 5.83
N ASP A 176 3.15 -24.16 5.95
CA ASP A 176 2.83 -22.99 5.15
C ASP A 176 1.91 -22.05 5.92
N ILE A 177 2.36 -20.83 6.20
CA ILE A 177 1.55 -19.87 6.97
C ILE A 177 0.35 -19.33 6.19
N ARG A 178 0.28 -19.54 4.87
CA ARG A 178 -0.87 -19.20 4.04
C ARG A 178 -2.13 -20.00 4.39
N GLU A 179 -1.98 -21.11 5.14
CA GLU A 179 -3.09 -21.89 5.67
C GLU A 179 -3.80 -21.20 6.85
N ILE A 180 -3.12 -20.27 7.53
CA ILE A 180 -3.62 -19.65 8.77
C ILE A 180 -3.72 -18.12 8.70
N VAL A 181 -3.02 -17.47 7.76
CA VAL A 181 -3.04 -16.03 7.56
C VAL A 181 -3.26 -15.73 6.07
N HIS A 182 -4.17 -14.81 5.76
CA HIS A 182 -4.53 -14.50 4.39
C HIS A 182 -4.33 -13.01 4.07
N THR A 183 -3.84 -12.73 2.86
CA THR A 183 -3.71 -11.36 2.35
C THR A 183 -5.08 -10.68 2.32
N GLY A 184 -5.14 -9.43 2.76
CA GLY A 184 -6.36 -8.62 2.79
C GLY A 184 -7.18 -8.74 4.06
N GLU A 185 -6.87 -9.68 4.97
CA GLU A 185 -7.52 -9.76 6.27
C GLU A 185 -6.90 -8.77 7.29
N VAL A 186 -7.61 -8.54 8.38
CA VAL A 186 -7.11 -7.81 9.54
C VAL A 186 -6.78 -8.80 10.65
N ARG A 187 -5.59 -8.68 11.24
CA ARG A 187 -5.14 -9.53 12.35
C ARG A 187 -4.81 -8.70 13.59
N LYS A 188 -5.23 -9.22 14.73
CA LYS A 188 -4.75 -8.71 16.00
C LYS A 188 -3.28 -9.06 16.19
N ALA A 189 -2.50 -8.06 16.58
CA ALA A 189 -1.08 -8.22 16.86
C ALA A 189 -0.71 -7.45 18.13
N LYS A 190 0.14 -8.03 18.97
CA LYS A 190 0.70 -7.36 20.13
C LYS A 190 1.91 -6.56 19.70
N VAL A 191 2.00 -5.32 20.12
CA VAL A 191 3.17 -4.47 19.93
C VAL A 191 4.24 -4.88 20.94
N LYS A 192 5.35 -5.40 20.44
CA LYS A 192 6.51 -5.84 21.24
C LYS A 192 7.46 -4.70 21.53
N GLU A 193 7.65 -3.84 20.56
CA GLU A 193 8.57 -2.72 20.62
C GLU A 193 8.08 -1.63 19.67
N PHE A 194 8.10 -0.40 20.12
CA PHE A 194 7.80 0.76 19.30
C PHE A 194 8.75 1.90 19.63
N VAL A 195 9.64 2.21 18.68
CA VAL A 195 10.63 3.30 18.77
C VAL A 195 10.48 4.16 17.52
N PRO A 196 9.56 5.13 17.55
CA PRO A 196 9.25 5.94 16.36
C PRO A 196 10.42 6.76 15.83
N GLU A 197 11.34 7.20 16.72
CA GLU A 197 12.54 7.95 16.34
C GLU A 197 13.51 7.12 15.49
N GLU A 198 13.51 5.81 15.68
CA GLU A 198 14.33 4.85 14.92
C GLU A 198 13.53 4.17 13.79
N GLY A 199 12.22 4.47 13.67
CA GLY A 199 11.34 3.83 12.70
C GLY A 199 11.07 2.36 13.01
N ILE A 200 11.20 1.95 14.28
CA ILE A 200 11.06 0.54 14.71
C ILE A 200 9.65 0.28 15.22
N LEU A 201 8.98 -0.71 14.62
CA LEU A 201 7.78 -1.35 15.14
C LEU A 201 7.95 -2.86 15.04
N LYS A 202 7.85 -3.57 16.17
CA LYS A 202 7.86 -5.03 16.23
C LYS A 202 6.52 -5.54 16.72
N LEU A 203 5.98 -6.53 16.02
CA LEU A 203 4.67 -7.11 16.27
C LEU A 203 4.77 -8.61 16.51
N SER A 204 3.78 -9.17 17.21
CA SER A 204 3.59 -10.61 17.35
C SER A 204 2.10 -10.95 17.30
N ILE A 205 1.71 -11.82 16.38
CA ILE A 205 0.34 -12.34 16.30
C ILE A 205 0.14 -13.41 17.40
N LYS A 206 1.09 -14.32 17.57
CA LYS A 206 0.96 -15.42 18.54
C LYS A 206 0.68 -14.95 19.97
N GLU A 207 1.22 -13.80 20.38
CA GLU A 207 0.98 -13.27 21.73
C GLU A 207 -0.41 -12.71 21.96
N THR A 208 -1.26 -12.72 20.96
CA THR A 208 -2.71 -12.45 21.08
C THR A 208 -3.53 -13.72 21.28
N MET A 209 -2.91 -14.89 21.19
CA MET A 209 -3.53 -16.21 21.36
C MET A 209 -3.21 -16.78 22.74
N PRO A 210 -4.08 -17.66 23.30
CA PRO A 210 -3.77 -18.39 24.52
C PRO A 210 -2.47 -19.19 24.35
N HIS A 211 -1.62 -19.17 25.39
CA HIS A 211 -0.41 -19.97 25.35
C HIS A 211 -0.76 -21.47 25.45
N PRO A 212 -0.12 -22.37 24.67
CA PRO A 212 -0.45 -23.80 24.66
C PRO A 212 -0.34 -24.51 26.04
N PHE A 213 0.38 -23.90 26.99
CA PHE A 213 0.59 -24.44 28.35
C PHE A 213 -0.24 -23.72 29.42
N ASP A 214 -1.15 -22.82 29.07
CA ASP A 214 -2.02 -22.10 30.02
C ASP A 214 -3.37 -22.81 30.24
N GLY A 215 -3.45 -24.12 29.95
CA GLY A 215 -4.62 -24.98 30.11
C GLY A 215 -4.46 -26.06 31.16
#